data_ce46b7e4c80e69321c7fa92d45d0f8c2
#
_entry.id   ce46b7e4c80e69321c7fa92d45d0f8c2
#
_cell.length_a   1.000
_cell.length_b   1.000
_cell.length_c   1.000
_cell.angle_alpha   90.00
_cell.angle_beta   90.00
_cell.angle_gamma   90.00
#
_symmetry.space_group_name_H-M   'P 1'
#
loop_
_entity.id
_entity.type
_entity.pdbx_description
1 polymer ?
#
loop_
_entity_poly.entity_id
_entity_poly.type
_entity_poly.pdbx_seq_one_letter_code
_entity_poly.pdbx_strand_id
1 'polypeptide(L)'
;MNSKKFLLLTLAGLAISSCKEEQGFPTDKKYWDVKDYEMVVNEIKYNAKPEEKLPTFDDPETRLLVEKLTDEENFKVVLDDTQLGVKHRSEMAQQFFDEWRKMSDLYSEMDRTDKYIYEKEFLEVWNFGLELQIRYFKLGNDAIIEKSDDPKSESVINVTNSNISTLVGNMMIYLDEINNEKSYSEEGLNLISKGIDTNFIELVNVYPDFDYSSLLRKVDLMLNKTKSVNIKQSLTKLKTLIELKANKAVV
;
A
#
# COMPACT_ATOMS: atom_id res chain seq x y z
N MET A 1 -71.26 49.86 3.49
CA MET A 1 -70.03 49.95 2.71
C MET A 1 -68.86 49.66 3.62
N ASN A 2 -68.42 48.42 3.73
CA ASN A 2 -67.28 48.05 4.54
C ASN A 2 -66.43 47.12 3.72
N SER A 3 -65.28 47.62 3.31
CA SER A 3 -64.27 46.95 2.57
C SER A 3 -63.40 46.17 3.54
N LYS A 4 -63.51 44.83 3.56
CA LYS A 4 -62.61 43.96 4.29
C LYS A 4 -61.37 43.67 3.44
N LYS A 5 -60.24 44.25 3.85
CA LYS A 5 -58.93 43.89 3.30
C LYS A 5 -58.55 42.52 3.80
N PHE A 6 -58.42 41.56 2.89
CA PHE A 6 -57.84 40.22 3.13
C PHE A 6 -56.31 40.36 3.10
N LEU A 7 -55.68 40.14 4.23
CA LEU A 7 -54.25 40.10 4.35
C LEU A 7 -53.79 38.67 4.03
N LEU A 8 -53.23 38.45 2.83
CA LEU A 8 -52.58 37.19 2.46
C LEU A 8 -51.19 37.15 3.12
N LEU A 9 -51.05 36.34 4.17
CA LEU A 9 -49.74 35.96 4.70
C LEU A 9 -49.15 34.86 3.80
N THR A 10 -48.24 35.25 2.92
CA THR A 10 -47.36 34.32 2.22
C THR A 10 -46.27 33.83 3.21
N LEU A 11 -46.46 32.62 3.74
CA LEU A 11 -45.39 31.90 4.38
C LEU A 11 -44.37 31.51 3.29
N ALA A 12 -43.30 32.28 3.18
CA ALA A 12 -42.11 31.88 2.48
C ALA A 12 -41.43 30.76 3.33
N GLY A 13 -41.73 29.55 2.99
CA GLY A 13 -40.97 28.40 3.48
C GLY A 13 -39.52 28.55 3.01
N LEU A 14 -38.63 28.90 3.91
CA LEU A 14 -37.21 28.72 3.74
C LEU A 14 -36.95 27.22 3.73
N ALA A 15 -37.00 26.64 2.53
CA ALA A 15 -36.34 25.37 2.29
C ALA A 15 -34.84 25.62 2.50
N ILE A 16 -34.35 25.33 3.70
CA ILE A 16 -32.94 25.14 3.94
C ILE A 16 -32.60 23.83 3.21
N SER A 17 -32.31 23.95 1.92
CA SER A 17 -31.55 22.93 1.21
C SER A 17 -30.22 22.86 1.92
N SER A 18 -30.09 21.92 2.82
CA SER A 18 -28.79 21.42 3.25
C SER A 18 -28.16 20.82 1.98
N CYS A 19 -27.55 21.64 1.15
CA CYS A 19 -26.51 21.19 0.27
C CYS A 19 -25.42 20.65 1.21
N LYS A 20 -25.39 19.35 1.47
CA LYS A 20 -24.12 18.71 1.69
C LYS A 20 -23.33 19.04 0.41
N GLU A 21 -22.39 19.98 0.52
CA GLU A 21 -21.31 20.04 -0.45
C GLU A 21 -20.77 18.59 -0.49
N GLU A 22 -20.92 17.94 -1.62
CA GLU A 22 -20.15 16.71 -1.89
C GLU A 22 -18.71 17.18 -1.74
N GLN A 23 -18.10 16.84 -0.62
CA GLN A 23 -16.68 17.07 -0.42
C GLN A 23 -16.00 16.18 -1.45
N GLY A 24 -15.62 16.78 -2.57
CA GLY A 24 -14.85 16.06 -3.59
C GLY A 24 -13.56 15.54 -2.98
N PHE A 25 -13.07 14.43 -3.49
CA PHE A 25 -11.77 13.88 -3.07
C PHE A 25 -10.67 14.95 -3.24
N PRO A 26 -9.68 15.03 -2.31
CA PRO A 26 -8.65 16.07 -2.31
C PRO A 26 -7.56 15.82 -3.38
N THR A 27 -7.99 15.62 -4.63
CA THR A 27 -7.10 15.31 -5.77
C THR A 27 -6.24 16.48 -6.21
N ASP A 28 -6.58 17.70 -5.77
CA ASP A 28 -5.82 18.94 -5.98
C ASP A 28 -4.60 19.05 -5.03
N LYS A 29 -4.58 18.33 -3.92
CA LYS A 29 -3.41 18.29 -3.03
C LYS A 29 -2.24 17.61 -3.71
N LYS A 30 -1.05 18.16 -3.51
CA LYS A 30 0.18 17.53 -3.99
C LYS A 30 0.42 16.17 -3.35
N TYR A 31 0.28 16.10 -2.03
CA TYR A 31 0.42 14.87 -1.24
C TYR A 31 -0.79 14.70 -0.32
N TRP A 32 -1.15 13.46 -0.05
CA TRP A 32 -2.15 13.12 0.93
C TRP A 32 -1.51 12.76 2.26
N ASP A 33 -2.03 13.33 3.33
CA ASP A 33 -1.71 12.87 4.68
C ASP A 33 -2.61 11.67 5.07
N VAL A 34 -2.39 11.13 6.25
CA VAL A 34 -3.18 9.99 6.75
C VAL A 34 -4.68 10.29 6.81
N LYS A 35 -5.06 11.54 7.12
CA LYS A 35 -6.49 11.91 7.20
C LYS A 35 -7.15 11.96 5.82
N ASP A 36 -6.40 12.38 4.81
CA ASP A 36 -6.89 12.33 3.43
C ASP A 36 -7.11 10.87 2.99
N TYR A 37 -6.15 9.99 3.31
CA TYR A 37 -6.30 8.55 3.08
C TYR A 37 -7.51 7.97 3.80
N GLU A 38 -7.63 8.23 5.10
CA GLU A 38 -8.75 7.73 5.91
C GLU A 38 -10.09 8.17 5.32
N MET A 39 -10.21 9.45 4.95
CA MET A 39 -11.42 9.99 4.34
C MET A 39 -11.75 9.27 3.02
N VAL A 40 -10.78 9.19 2.11
CA VAL A 40 -10.99 8.63 0.77
C VAL A 40 -11.28 7.13 0.83
N VAL A 41 -10.50 6.38 1.60
CA VAL A 41 -10.68 4.93 1.75
C VAL A 41 -12.03 4.60 2.39
N ASN A 42 -12.43 5.37 3.42
CA ASN A 42 -13.73 5.19 4.06
C ASN A 42 -14.88 5.56 3.10
N GLU A 43 -14.75 6.60 2.28
CA GLU A 43 -15.76 6.95 1.28
C GLU A 43 -15.95 5.82 0.28
N ILE A 44 -14.86 5.31 -0.28
CA ILE A 44 -14.93 4.20 -1.24
C ILE A 44 -15.48 2.92 -0.58
N LYS A 45 -15.01 2.58 0.62
CA LYS A 45 -15.33 1.30 1.27
C LYS A 45 -16.74 1.25 1.87
N TYR A 46 -17.19 2.33 2.50
CA TYR A 46 -18.38 2.31 3.36
C TYR A 46 -19.53 3.17 2.84
N ASN A 47 -19.25 4.17 1.99
CA ASN A 47 -20.26 5.11 1.52
C ASN A 47 -20.63 4.91 0.04
N ALA A 48 -19.79 4.22 -0.74
CA ALA A 48 -20.13 3.84 -2.11
C ALA A 48 -21.34 2.88 -2.12
N LYS A 49 -22.20 3.03 -3.12
CA LYS A 49 -23.34 2.14 -3.29
C LYS A 49 -22.87 0.78 -3.80
N PRO A 50 -23.57 -0.30 -3.47
CA PRO A 50 -23.17 -1.65 -3.91
C PRO A 50 -23.05 -1.82 -5.43
N GLU A 51 -23.78 -1.00 -6.21
CA GLU A 51 -23.74 -1.00 -7.68
C GLU A 51 -22.60 -0.16 -8.27
N GLU A 52 -21.92 0.65 -7.45
CA GLU A 52 -20.81 1.48 -7.91
C GLU A 52 -19.54 0.65 -8.12
N LYS A 53 -18.86 0.91 -9.24
CA LYS A 53 -17.57 0.28 -9.53
C LYS A 53 -16.48 0.94 -8.72
N LEU A 54 -15.47 0.15 -8.34
CA LEU A 54 -14.27 0.71 -7.74
C LEU A 54 -13.57 1.67 -8.72
N PRO A 55 -12.89 2.71 -8.22
CA PRO A 55 -12.03 3.57 -9.03
C PRO A 55 -10.99 2.76 -9.81
N THR A 56 -10.72 3.11 -11.07
CA THR A 56 -9.76 2.41 -11.94
C THR A 56 -8.85 3.37 -12.69
N PHE A 57 -7.66 2.88 -13.09
CA PHE A 57 -6.77 3.60 -14.01
C PHE A 57 -7.36 3.77 -15.42
N ASP A 58 -8.25 2.88 -15.81
CA ASP A 58 -8.84 2.88 -17.16
C ASP A 58 -10.03 3.85 -17.29
N ASP A 59 -10.60 4.29 -16.17
CA ASP A 59 -11.67 5.29 -16.15
C ASP A 59 -11.09 6.71 -15.99
N PRO A 60 -11.25 7.59 -16.99
CA PRO A 60 -10.74 8.96 -16.93
C PRO A 60 -11.25 9.79 -15.74
N GLU A 61 -12.45 9.50 -15.22
CA GLU A 61 -13.05 10.23 -14.10
C GLU A 61 -12.44 9.80 -12.76
N THR A 62 -12.00 8.56 -12.63
CA THR A 62 -11.46 8.00 -11.38
C THR A 62 -9.95 7.76 -11.42
N ARG A 63 -9.31 7.85 -12.58
CA ARG A 63 -7.86 7.64 -12.76
C ARG A 63 -7.02 8.42 -11.77
N LEU A 64 -7.25 9.74 -11.68
CA LEU A 64 -6.47 10.61 -10.80
C LEU A 64 -6.60 10.19 -9.33
N LEU A 65 -7.76 9.68 -8.93
CA LEU A 65 -7.99 9.18 -7.58
C LEU A 65 -7.10 7.96 -7.30
N VAL A 66 -7.04 7.00 -8.23
CA VAL A 66 -6.20 5.80 -8.07
C VAL A 66 -4.70 6.17 -8.10
N GLU A 67 -4.29 7.07 -8.99
CA GLU A 67 -2.92 7.60 -9.02
C GLU A 67 -2.52 8.20 -7.67
N LYS A 68 -3.42 8.95 -7.04
CA LYS A 68 -3.20 9.52 -5.70
C LYS A 68 -3.17 8.46 -4.60
N LEU A 69 -4.05 7.46 -4.66
CA LEU A 69 -4.08 6.35 -3.69
C LEU A 69 -2.79 5.53 -3.71
N THR A 70 -2.11 5.44 -4.84
CA THR A 70 -0.90 4.63 -5.03
C THR A 70 0.39 5.46 -5.15
N ASP A 71 0.32 6.76 -4.88
CA ASP A 71 1.49 7.65 -4.91
C ASP A 71 2.32 7.49 -3.62
N GLU A 72 3.46 6.84 -3.73
CA GLU A 72 4.39 6.61 -2.63
C GLU A 72 4.92 7.90 -1.97
N GLU A 73 4.91 9.03 -2.70
CA GLU A 73 5.32 10.32 -2.15
C GLU A 73 4.43 10.76 -0.97
N ASN A 74 3.20 10.28 -0.90
CA ASN A 74 2.30 10.58 0.20
C ASN A 74 2.88 10.21 1.57
N PHE A 75 3.50 9.04 1.69
CA PHE A 75 4.14 8.63 2.93
C PHE A 75 5.63 9.00 2.97
N LYS A 76 6.35 9.01 1.83
CA LYS A 76 7.77 9.31 1.79
C LYS A 76 8.10 10.70 2.31
N VAL A 77 7.30 11.71 1.98
CA VAL A 77 7.47 13.10 2.45
C VAL A 77 7.59 13.18 3.98
N VAL A 78 6.85 12.35 4.71
CA VAL A 78 6.87 12.36 6.18
C VAL A 78 7.86 11.33 6.73
N LEU A 79 7.85 10.11 6.19
CA LEU A 79 8.63 9.01 6.76
C LEU A 79 10.14 9.16 6.52
N ASP A 80 10.54 9.82 5.44
CA ASP A 80 11.94 10.06 5.10
C ASP A 80 12.47 11.40 5.67
N ASP A 81 11.61 12.23 6.30
CA ASP A 81 12.02 13.49 6.93
C ASP A 81 12.80 13.22 8.22
N THR A 82 14.12 13.28 8.13
CA THR A 82 15.03 13.06 9.27
C THR A 82 14.99 14.17 10.33
N GLN A 83 14.34 15.31 10.08
CA GLN A 83 14.11 16.34 11.09
C GLN A 83 13.02 15.92 12.08
N LEU A 84 12.14 14.99 11.67
CA LEU A 84 11.17 14.39 12.56
C LEU A 84 11.82 13.25 13.37
N GLY A 85 11.54 13.18 14.66
CA GLY A 85 12.03 12.12 15.53
C GLY A 85 11.55 10.74 15.05
N VAL A 86 12.38 9.71 15.22
CA VAL A 86 12.10 8.34 14.74
C VAL A 86 10.79 7.79 15.30
N LYS A 87 10.48 8.10 16.55
CA LYS A 87 9.21 7.71 17.19
C LYS A 87 8.00 8.27 16.42
N HIS A 88 8.03 9.57 16.10
CA HIS A 88 6.92 10.21 15.39
C HIS A 88 6.76 9.62 13.98
N ARG A 89 7.86 9.42 13.25
CA ARG A 89 7.81 8.78 11.93
C ARG A 89 7.28 7.34 12.00
N SER A 90 7.64 6.59 13.04
CA SER A 90 7.13 5.22 13.25
C SER A 90 5.63 5.21 13.53
N GLU A 91 5.12 6.18 14.33
CA GLU A 91 3.68 6.34 14.57
C GLU A 91 2.92 6.71 13.29
N MET A 92 3.48 7.58 12.46
CA MET A 92 2.90 7.91 11.16
C MET A 92 2.92 6.72 10.19
N ALA A 93 4.02 5.96 10.17
CA ALA A 93 4.11 4.75 9.35
C ALA A 93 3.04 3.71 9.73
N GLN A 94 2.76 3.55 11.03
CA GLN A 94 1.68 2.69 11.52
C GLN A 94 0.31 3.14 10.97
N GLN A 95 0.03 4.44 11.01
CA GLN A 95 -1.25 4.97 10.53
C GLN A 95 -1.41 4.75 9.02
N PHE A 96 -0.37 5.06 8.22
CA PHE A 96 -0.40 4.76 6.79
C PHE A 96 -0.59 3.26 6.50
N PHE A 97 0.07 2.41 7.28
CA PHE A 97 -0.07 0.95 7.13
C PHE A 97 -1.49 0.47 7.43
N ASP A 98 -2.15 1.03 8.46
CA ASP A 98 -3.53 0.68 8.81
C ASP A 98 -4.51 1.11 7.70
N GLU A 99 -4.31 2.29 7.10
CA GLU A 99 -5.13 2.74 5.98
C GLU A 99 -4.85 1.93 4.69
N TRP A 100 -3.59 1.61 4.41
CA TRP A 100 -3.25 0.73 3.30
C TRP A 100 -3.93 -0.63 3.41
N ARG A 101 -4.00 -1.23 4.59
CA ARG A 101 -4.70 -2.51 4.78
C ARG A 101 -6.16 -2.43 4.36
N LYS A 102 -6.86 -1.38 4.75
CA LYS A 102 -8.26 -1.14 4.34
C LYS A 102 -8.37 -0.99 2.82
N MET A 103 -7.45 -0.26 2.21
CA MET A 103 -7.41 -0.06 0.75
C MET A 103 -7.08 -1.37 0.01
N SER A 104 -6.12 -2.14 0.52
CA SER A 104 -5.76 -3.45 -0.04
C SER A 104 -6.96 -4.40 -0.07
N ASP A 105 -7.78 -4.41 0.99
CA ASP A 105 -8.98 -5.24 1.07
C ASP A 105 -9.98 -4.92 -0.05
N LEU A 106 -10.11 -3.63 -0.45
CA LEU A 106 -11.06 -3.20 -1.49
C LEU A 106 -10.86 -3.93 -2.82
N TYR A 107 -9.61 -4.00 -3.27
CA TYR A 107 -9.28 -4.60 -4.57
C TYR A 107 -9.02 -6.11 -4.48
N SER A 108 -8.77 -6.67 -3.29
CA SER A 108 -8.50 -8.09 -3.09
C SER A 108 -9.76 -8.96 -2.97
N GLU A 109 -10.88 -8.40 -2.52
CA GLU A 109 -12.15 -9.11 -2.30
C GLU A 109 -12.91 -9.44 -3.60
N MET A 110 -12.45 -8.93 -4.74
CA MET A 110 -13.12 -9.15 -6.02
C MET A 110 -12.98 -10.60 -6.51
N ASP A 111 -14.05 -11.14 -7.06
CA ASP A 111 -14.07 -12.50 -7.61
C ASP A 111 -13.07 -12.61 -8.79
N ARG A 112 -12.13 -13.55 -8.68
CA ARG A 112 -11.03 -13.78 -9.62
C ARG A 112 -11.27 -15.02 -10.49
N THR A 113 -12.52 -15.33 -10.83
CA THR A 113 -12.86 -16.60 -11.49
C THR A 113 -12.20 -16.81 -12.84
N ASP A 114 -12.02 -15.75 -13.65
CA ASP A 114 -11.40 -15.85 -14.98
C ASP A 114 -10.25 -14.85 -15.20
N LYS A 115 -10.58 -13.58 -15.39
CA LYS A 115 -9.62 -12.49 -15.51
C LYS A 115 -9.87 -11.46 -14.43
N TYR A 116 -8.81 -11.01 -13.80
CA TYR A 116 -8.94 -10.04 -12.74
C TYR A 116 -9.15 -8.64 -13.32
N ILE A 117 -10.36 -8.10 -13.16
CA ILE A 117 -10.77 -6.82 -13.76
C ILE A 117 -9.95 -5.64 -13.20
N TYR A 118 -9.59 -5.70 -11.90
CA TYR A 118 -8.85 -4.66 -11.20
C TYR A 118 -7.38 -5.03 -10.98
N GLU A 119 -6.78 -5.77 -11.92
CA GLU A 119 -5.42 -6.28 -11.76
C GLU A 119 -4.37 -5.18 -11.57
N LYS A 120 -4.54 -4.05 -12.26
CA LYS A 120 -3.61 -2.92 -12.18
C LYS A 120 -3.69 -2.25 -10.81
N GLU A 121 -4.90 -1.92 -10.38
CA GLU A 121 -5.18 -1.29 -9.11
C GLU A 121 -4.70 -2.16 -7.96
N PHE A 122 -5.05 -3.44 -7.98
CA PHE A 122 -4.61 -4.41 -7.00
C PHE A 122 -3.08 -4.49 -6.89
N LEU A 123 -2.39 -4.63 -8.01
CA LEU A 123 -0.93 -4.78 -8.02
C LEU A 123 -0.21 -3.47 -7.67
N GLU A 124 -0.71 -2.30 -8.10
CA GLU A 124 -0.12 -1.01 -7.69
C GLU A 124 -0.38 -0.72 -6.21
N VAL A 125 -1.56 -1.03 -5.68
CA VAL A 125 -1.84 -0.95 -4.23
C VAL A 125 -0.90 -1.87 -3.44
N TRP A 126 -0.63 -3.07 -3.93
CA TRP A 126 0.33 -3.97 -3.30
C TRP A 126 1.77 -3.45 -3.39
N ASN A 127 2.20 -2.95 -4.54
CA ASN A 127 3.52 -2.37 -4.70
C ASN A 127 3.75 -1.18 -3.76
N PHE A 128 2.78 -0.26 -3.68
CA PHE A 128 2.74 0.81 -2.69
C PHE A 128 2.87 0.26 -1.25
N GLY A 129 2.11 -0.79 -0.94
CA GLY A 129 2.12 -1.40 0.38
C GLY A 129 3.43 -2.11 0.73
N LEU A 130 4.12 -2.72 -0.24
CA LEU A 130 5.43 -3.34 -0.01
C LEU A 130 6.48 -2.28 0.35
N GLU A 131 6.51 -1.18 -0.38
CA GLU A 131 7.42 -0.06 -0.09
C GLU A 131 7.12 0.57 1.28
N LEU A 132 5.85 0.81 1.58
CA LEU A 132 5.41 1.30 2.89
C LEU A 132 5.82 0.34 4.03
N GLN A 133 5.68 -0.97 3.84
CA GLN A 133 6.06 -1.97 4.83
C GLN A 133 7.55 -1.97 5.14
N ILE A 134 8.42 -1.79 4.13
CA ILE A 134 9.86 -1.67 4.35
C ILE A 134 10.15 -0.52 5.32
N ARG A 135 9.56 0.66 5.09
CA ARG A 135 9.72 1.84 5.95
C ARG A 135 9.09 1.64 7.33
N TYR A 136 7.91 1.07 7.37
CA TYR A 136 7.21 0.80 8.62
C TYR A 136 8.03 -0.08 9.56
N PHE A 137 8.52 -1.22 9.07
CA PHE A 137 9.34 -2.13 9.88
C PHE A 137 10.70 -1.53 10.21
N LYS A 138 11.31 -0.78 9.27
CA LYS A 138 12.58 -0.09 9.53
C LYS A 138 12.43 0.94 10.64
N LEU A 139 11.48 1.83 10.55
CA LEU A 139 11.22 2.85 11.57
C LEU A 139 10.82 2.24 12.91
N GLY A 140 10.05 1.15 12.90
CA GLY A 140 9.71 0.38 14.11
C GLY A 140 10.96 -0.18 14.79
N ASN A 141 11.87 -0.79 14.03
CA ASN A 141 13.14 -1.31 14.54
C ASN A 141 14.05 -0.18 15.03
N ASP A 142 14.18 0.91 14.27
CA ASP A 142 14.95 2.08 14.67
C ASP A 142 14.44 2.69 15.99
N ALA A 143 13.11 2.75 16.16
CA ALA A 143 12.48 3.24 17.40
C ALA A 143 12.73 2.31 18.61
N ILE A 144 12.80 1.01 18.40
CA ILE A 144 13.14 0.03 19.45
C ILE A 144 14.61 0.21 19.85
N ILE A 145 15.51 0.34 18.89
CA ILE A 145 16.95 0.52 19.10
C ILE A 145 17.21 1.85 19.84
N GLU A 146 16.61 2.94 19.40
CA GLU A 146 16.79 4.27 20.01
C GLU A 146 16.28 4.32 21.46
N LYS A 147 15.23 3.56 21.77
CA LYS A 147 14.61 3.52 23.11
C LYS A 147 15.33 2.58 24.07
N SER A 148 16.24 1.75 23.61
CA SER A 148 16.91 0.73 24.42
C SER A 148 18.17 1.29 25.08
N ASP A 149 18.37 0.96 26.37
CA ASP A 149 19.62 1.25 27.10
C ASP A 149 20.79 0.40 26.57
N ASP A 150 20.52 -0.78 25.98
CA ASP A 150 21.48 -1.65 25.32
C ASP A 150 20.96 -2.11 23.94
N PRO A 151 21.24 -1.34 22.88
CA PRO A 151 20.83 -1.66 21.52
C PRO A 151 21.36 -3.00 20.99
N LYS A 152 22.43 -3.54 21.61
CA LYS A 152 23.06 -4.81 21.22
C LYS A 152 22.62 -5.98 22.10
N SER A 153 21.68 -5.77 23.01
CA SER A 153 21.15 -6.85 23.83
C SER A 153 20.48 -7.91 22.96
N GLU A 154 20.58 -9.17 23.39
CA GLU A 154 19.93 -10.30 22.71
C GLU A 154 18.42 -10.07 22.52
N SER A 155 17.78 -9.44 23.49
CA SER A 155 16.36 -9.10 23.42
C SER A 155 16.03 -8.16 22.26
N VAL A 156 16.81 -7.08 22.08
CA VAL A 156 16.62 -6.11 20.97
C VAL A 156 16.88 -6.78 19.63
N ILE A 157 17.96 -7.56 19.52
CA ILE A 157 18.30 -8.30 18.30
C ILE A 157 17.18 -9.27 17.93
N ASN A 158 16.66 -10.03 18.89
CA ASN A 158 15.59 -11.00 18.64
C ASN A 158 14.28 -10.32 18.20
N VAL A 159 13.90 -9.19 18.81
CA VAL A 159 12.71 -8.45 18.40
C VAL A 159 12.86 -7.86 17.01
N THR A 160 14.01 -7.24 16.70
CA THR A 160 14.24 -6.67 15.37
C THR A 160 14.28 -7.75 14.29
N ASN A 161 14.91 -8.90 14.54
CA ASN A 161 14.91 -10.03 13.61
C ASN A 161 13.49 -10.62 13.42
N SER A 162 12.67 -10.66 14.48
CA SER A 162 11.28 -11.10 14.38
C SER A 162 10.46 -10.15 13.49
N ASN A 163 10.66 -8.84 13.62
CA ASN A 163 10.02 -7.84 12.77
C ASN A 163 10.42 -8.01 11.30
N ILE A 164 11.71 -8.20 11.03
CA ILE A 164 12.20 -8.44 9.66
C ILE A 164 11.63 -9.76 9.10
N SER A 165 11.57 -10.80 9.91
CA SER A 165 10.95 -12.08 9.51
C SER A 165 9.48 -11.91 9.13
N THR A 166 8.75 -11.08 9.87
CA THR A 166 7.35 -10.76 9.56
C THR A 166 7.23 -10.01 8.23
N LEU A 167 8.07 -9.00 8.02
CA LEU A 167 8.13 -8.26 6.75
C LEU A 167 8.42 -9.20 5.57
N VAL A 168 9.44 -10.06 5.69
CA VAL A 168 9.78 -11.06 4.67
C VAL A 168 8.62 -12.02 4.42
N GLY A 169 7.92 -12.44 5.47
CA GLY A 169 6.71 -13.26 5.38
C GLY A 169 5.61 -12.58 4.56
N ASN A 170 5.32 -11.32 4.84
CA ASN A 170 4.34 -10.53 4.09
C ASN A 170 4.74 -10.41 2.61
N MET A 171 6.01 -10.15 2.33
CA MET A 171 6.52 -10.08 0.95
C MET A 171 6.42 -11.42 0.22
N MET A 172 6.65 -12.56 0.91
CA MET A 172 6.47 -13.89 0.29
C MET A 172 5.03 -14.15 -0.13
N ILE A 173 4.03 -13.54 0.53
CA ILE A 173 2.63 -13.62 0.11
C ILE A 173 2.43 -12.96 -1.26
N TYR A 174 3.08 -11.83 -1.53
CA TYR A 174 3.05 -11.22 -2.87
C TYR A 174 3.54 -12.17 -3.97
N LEU A 175 4.58 -12.97 -3.70
CA LEU A 175 5.07 -13.95 -4.66
C LEU A 175 4.06 -15.07 -4.95
N ASP A 176 3.05 -15.28 -4.09
CA ASP A 176 2.00 -16.26 -4.35
C ASP A 176 1.09 -15.87 -5.52
N GLU A 177 1.06 -14.59 -5.90
CA GLU A 177 0.34 -14.13 -7.10
C GLU A 177 0.88 -14.78 -8.39
N ILE A 178 2.13 -15.22 -8.39
CA ILE A 178 2.70 -16.01 -9.50
C ILE A 178 1.94 -17.33 -9.71
N ASN A 179 1.30 -17.89 -8.67
CA ASN A 179 0.43 -19.07 -8.82
C ASN A 179 -0.83 -18.76 -9.63
N ASN A 180 -1.26 -17.49 -9.64
CA ASN A 180 -2.44 -16.99 -10.34
C ASN A 180 -2.09 -16.36 -11.70
N GLU A 181 -0.88 -16.59 -12.22
CA GLU A 181 -0.33 -15.99 -13.44
C GLU A 181 -1.31 -15.98 -14.63
N LYS A 182 -2.17 -17.01 -14.72
CA LYS A 182 -3.16 -17.13 -15.80
C LYS A 182 -4.29 -16.09 -15.73
N SER A 183 -4.53 -15.54 -14.54
CA SER A 183 -5.58 -14.54 -14.29
C SER A 183 -5.13 -13.13 -14.64
N TYR A 184 -3.84 -12.92 -14.91
CA TYR A 184 -3.25 -11.64 -15.23
C TYR A 184 -3.01 -11.46 -16.72
N SER A 185 -3.13 -10.23 -17.17
CA SER A 185 -2.66 -9.80 -18.49
C SER A 185 -1.11 -9.70 -18.53
N GLU A 186 -0.54 -9.44 -19.69
CA GLU A 186 0.89 -9.16 -19.81
C GLU A 186 1.29 -7.90 -18.99
N GLU A 187 0.41 -6.89 -18.92
CA GLU A 187 0.61 -5.70 -18.12
C GLU A 187 0.64 -6.03 -16.61
N GLY A 188 -0.30 -6.85 -16.12
CA GLY A 188 -0.29 -7.33 -14.73
C GLY A 188 0.97 -8.12 -14.38
N LEU A 189 1.42 -9.02 -15.28
CA LEU A 189 2.68 -9.75 -15.09
C LEU A 189 3.91 -8.82 -15.04
N ASN A 190 3.90 -7.72 -15.80
CA ASN A 190 4.94 -6.70 -15.73
C ASN A 190 4.91 -5.93 -14.41
N LEU A 191 3.72 -5.66 -13.85
CA LEU A 191 3.59 -5.04 -12.53
C LEU A 191 4.11 -5.95 -11.41
N ILE A 192 3.86 -7.27 -11.49
CA ILE A 192 4.46 -8.25 -10.57
C ILE A 192 6.00 -8.22 -10.68
N SER A 193 6.52 -8.22 -11.89
CA SER A 193 7.97 -8.13 -12.15
C SER A 193 8.56 -6.84 -11.59
N LYS A 194 7.91 -5.68 -11.82
CA LYS A 194 8.28 -4.38 -11.26
C LYS A 194 8.35 -4.43 -9.73
N GLY A 195 7.33 -4.98 -9.06
CA GLY A 195 7.30 -5.10 -7.60
C GLY A 195 8.46 -5.92 -7.05
N ILE A 196 8.85 -7.01 -7.74
CA ILE A 196 10.03 -7.80 -7.37
C ILE A 196 11.31 -6.99 -7.57
N ASP A 197 11.48 -6.35 -8.73
CA ASP A 197 12.70 -5.60 -9.08
C ASP A 197 12.91 -4.35 -8.19
N THR A 198 11.84 -3.76 -7.64
CA THR A 198 11.92 -2.60 -6.76
C THR A 198 11.94 -3.01 -5.29
N ASN A 199 10.83 -3.53 -4.79
CA ASN A 199 10.61 -3.72 -3.36
C ASN A 199 11.46 -4.84 -2.74
N PHE A 200 11.64 -5.97 -3.43
CA PHE A 200 12.47 -7.06 -2.88
C PHE A 200 13.95 -6.73 -2.93
N ILE A 201 14.40 -5.98 -3.95
CA ILE A 201 15.78 -5.48 -4.01
C ILE A 201 16.02 -4.48 -2.87
N GLU A 202 15.07 -3.57 -2.63
CA GLU A 202 15.14 -2.61 -1.53
C GLU A 202 15.19 -3.33 -0.17
N LEU A 203 14.31 -4.31 0.07
CA LEU A 203 14.32 -5.14 1.28
C LEU A 203 15.72 -5.70 1.58
N VAL A 204 16.35 -6.33 0.57
CA VAL A 204 17.68 -6.95 0.74
C VAL A 204 18.77 -5.90 0.96
N ASN A 205 18.61 -4.70 0.41
CA ASN A 205 19.55 -3.59 0.64
C ASN A 205 19.38 -2.96 2.02
N VAL A 206 18.15 -2.83 2.52
CA VAL A 206 17.86 -2.27 3.87
C VAL A 206 18.33 -3.22 4.97
N TYR A 207 18.20 -4.54 4.77
CA TYR A 207 18.58 -5.56 5.75
C TYR A 207 19.58 -6.57 5.17
N PRO A 208 20.81 -6.14 4.82
CA PRO A 208 21.77 -6.96 4.07
C PRO A 208 22.27 -8.20 4.84
N ASP A 209 22.21 -8.18 6.16
CA ASP A 209 22.74 -9.24 7.04
C ASP A 209 21.64 -10.21 7.53
N PHE A 210 20.41 -10.05 7.07
CA PHE A 210 19.31 -10.92 7.44
C PHE A 210 19.40 -12.27 6.72
N ASP A 211 18.99 -13.36 7.38
CA ASP A 211 18.90 -14.70 6.77
C ASP A 211 17.70 -14.84 5.83
N TYR A 212 17.94 -14.73 4.54
CA TYR A 212 16.94 -14.87 3.49
C TYR A 212 16.72 -16.31 3.00
N SER A 213 17.15 -17.33 3.71
CA SER A 213 17.01 -18.72 3.28
C SER A 213 15.57 -19.14 2.98
N SER A 214 14.59 -18.62 3.73
CA SER A 214 13.17 -18.87 3.49
C SER A 214 12.67 -18.23 2.20
N LEU A 215 13.05 -16.96 1.97
CA LEU A 215 12.72 -16.24 0.75
C LEU A 215 13.38 -16.88 -0.47
N LEU A 216 14.63 -17.31 -0.35
CA LEU A 216 15.37 -17.98 -1.43
C LEU A 216 14.67 -19.26 -1.88
N ARG A 217 14.21 -20.09 -0.92
CA ARG A 217 13.41 -21.29 -1.25
C ARG A 217 12.10 -20.94 -1.97
N LYS A 218 11.43 -19.86 -1.56
CA LYS A 218 10.22 -19.38 -2.24
C LYS A 218 10.52 -18.90 -3.66
N VAL A 219 11.61 -18.14 -3.85
CA VAL A 219 12.08 -17.69 -5.17
C VAL A 219 12.36 -18.88 -6.08
N ASP A 220 13.08 -19.89 -5.61
CA ASP A 220 13.36 -21.10 -6.38
C ASP A 220 12.08 -21.85 -6.79
N LEU A 221 11.11 -21.92 -5.88
CA LEU A 221 9.81 -22.52 -6.19
C LEU A 221 9.09 -21.73 -7.30
N MET A 222 9.07 -20.40 -7.21
CA MET A 222 8.39 -19.54 -8.19
C MET A 222 9.12 -19.52 -9.54
N LEU A 223 10.44 -19.58 -9.57
CA LEU A 223 11.23 -19.73 -10.80
C LEU A 223 10.85 -20.99 -11.59
N ASN A 224 10.54 -22.09 -10.89
CA ASN A 224 10.10 -23.33 -11.52
C ASN A 224 8.64 -23.31 -11.98
N LYS A 225 7.82 -22.43 -11.44
CA LYS A 225 6.37 -22.34 -11.74
C LYS A 225 6.05 -21.34 -12.84
N THR A 226 6.64 -20.14 -12.80
CA THR A 226 6.29 -19.07 -13.72
C THR A 226 6.67 -19.38 -15.16
N LYS A 227 5.81 -18.98 -16.09
CA LYS A 227 6.08 -18.99 -17.54
C LYS A 227 6.47 -17.60 -18.05
N SER A 228 6.20 -16.56 -17.28
CA SER A 228 6.56 -15.19 -17.64
C SER A 228 8.07 -14.99 -17.68
N VAL A 229 8.59 -14.52 -18.79
CA VAL A 229 10.02 -14.22 -18.97
C VAL A 229 10.47 -13.10 -18.05
N ASN A 230 9.66 -12.06 -17.91
CA ASN A 230 9.97 -10.89 -17.09
C ASN A 230 10.04 -11.27 -15.60
N ILE A 231 9.06 -12.02 -15.10
CA ILE A 231 9.07 -12.50 -13.71
C ILE A 231 10.29 -13.41 -13.46
N LYS A 232 10.64 -14.30 -14.40
CA LYS A 232 11.86 -15.14 -14.27
C LYS A 232 13.12 -14.30 -14.16
N GLN A 233 13.23 -13.23 -14.95
CA GLN A 233 14.38 -12.33 -14.90
C GLN A 233 14.48 -11.63 -13.55
N SER A 234 13.38 -11.08 -13.04
CA SER A 234 13.34 -10.39 -11.75
C SER A 234 13.65 -11.34 -10.58
N LEU A 235 13.07 -12.53 -10.57
CA LEU A 235 13.38 -13.56 -9.56
C LEU A 235 14.85 -14.01 -9.61
N THR A 236 15.44 -14.11 -10.81
CA THR A 236 16.86 -14.47 -10.97
C THR A 236 17.77 -13.37 -10.43
N LYS A 237 17.46 -12.10 -10.69
CA LYS A 237 18.19 -10.95 -10.13
C LYS A 237 18.13 -10.96 -8.59
N LEU A 238 16.93 -11.15 -8.03
CA LEU A 238 16.73 -11.21 -6.59
C LEU A 238 17.52 -12.35 -5.97
N LYS A 239 17.46 -13.56 -6.54
CA LYS A 239 18.24 -14.73 -6.11
C LYS A 239 19.74 -14.41 -6.07
N THR A 240 20.27 -13.87 -7.18
CA THR A 240 21.70 -13.51 -7.29
C THR A 240 22.09 -12.49 -6.22
N LEU A 241 21.25 -11.48 -5.95
CA LEU A 241 21.53 -10.49 -4.92
C LEU A 241 21.59 -11.10 -3.52
N ILE A 242 20.63 -11.97 -3.17
CA ILE A 242 20.60 -12.66 -1.87
C ILE A 242 21.87 -13.51 -1.70
N GLU A 243 22.24 -14.31 -2.71
CA GLU A 243 23.43 -15.18 -2.68
C GLU A 243 24.72 -14.36 -2.55
N LEU A 244 24.82 -13.21 -3.23
CA LEU A 244 25.97 -12.30 -3.09
C LEU A 244 26.11 -11.70 -1.69
N LYS A 245 24.98 -11.36 -1.03
CA LYS A 245 25.00 -10.83 0.34
C LYS A 245 25.36 -11.93 1.34
N ALA A 246 24.79 -13.13 1.22
CA ALA A 246 25.11 -14.25 2.09
C ALA A 246 26.60 -14.61 2.04
N ASN A 247 27.24 -14.60 0.87
CA ASN A 247 28.67 -14.90 0.73
C ASN A 247 29.59 -13.84 1.37
N LYS A 248 29.14 -12.58 1.49
CA LYS A 248 29.91 -11.51 2.15
C LYS A 248 29.86 -11.58 3.67
N ALA A 249 28.81 -12.17 4.24
CA ALA A 249 28.67 -12.35 5.69
C ALA A 249 29.57 -13.45 6.26
N VAL A 250 30.16 -14.28 5.41
CA VAL A 250 31.02 -15.43 5.80
C VAL A 250 32.52 -15.09 5.78
N VAL A 251 32.91 -13.91 5.27
CA VAL A 251 34.29 -13.40 5.21
C VAL A 251 34.53 -12.37 6.30
#